data_6368d6148f4075840c53c774275e0389
#
_entry.id   6368d6148f4075840c53c774275e0389
#
_cell.length_a   1.000
_cell.length_b   1.000
_cell.length_c   1.000
_cell.angle_alpha   90.00
_cell.angle_beta   90.00
_cell.angle_gamma   90.00
#
_symmetry.space_group_name_H-M   'P 1'
#
loop_
_entity.id
_entity.type
_entity.pdbx_description
1 polymer ?
#
loop_
_entity_poly.entity_id
_entity_poly.type
_entity_poly.pdbx_seq_one_letter_code
_entity_poly.pdbx_strand_id
1 'polypeptide(L)'
;MLIDETAGSGGDMLPWMFDKLEMGTLVGRRTWGGLVGVLGFPTLMDGGSVTAPNVAIWTEEGFIVENAGVPPHVEVEQMPADVIAGRDPQLEKAIEIALEQLKENPPHEHKKPDFPIRARQPKK
;
A
#
# COMPACT_ATOMS: atom_id res chain seq x y z
N MET A 1 -3.57 -5.59 1.67
CA MET A 1 -2.79 -4.47 2.27
C MET A 1 -3.68 -3.80 3.31
N LEU A 2 -3.12 -3.42 4.47
CA LEU A 2 -3.82 -2.60 5.47
C LEU A 2 -3.67 -1.12 5.12
N ILE A 3 -4.76 -0.37 5.27
CA ILE A 3 -4.81 1.08 5.07
C ILE A 3 -5.68 1.73 6.15
N ASP A 4 -5.39 2.98 6.50
CA ASP A 4 -6.18 3.74 7.46
C ASP A 4 -6.24 5.23 7.11
N GLU A 5 -7.02 5.99 7.86
CA GLU A 5 -7.25 7.42 7.68
C GLU A 5 -6.03 8.31 7.98
N THR A 6 -4.97 7.75 8.55
CA THR A 6 -3.70 8.47 8.80
C THR A 6 -2.71 8.33 7.64
N ALA A 7 -2.96 7.37 6.75
CA ALA A 7 -2.15 7.14 5.57
C ALA A 7 -2.33 8.29 4.56
N GLY A 8 -1.28 9.05 4.33
CA GLY A 8 -1.27 10.20 3.42
C GLY A 8 -0.06 10.20 2.50
N SER A 9 -0.09 10.99 1.44
CA SER A 9 1.00 11.14 0.47
C SER A 9 1.44 9.79 -0.12
N GLY A 10 2.62 9.26 0.23
CA GLY A 10 3.04 7.91 -0.15
C GLY A 10 2.10 6.83 0.36
N GLY A 11 1.45 7.06 1.52
CA GLY A 11 0.42 6.19 2.09
C GLY A 11 -0.92 6.27 1.35
N ASP A 12 -1.15 7.27 0.52
CA ASP A 12 -2.24 7.34 -0.46
C ASP A 12 -1.84 6.71 -1.79
N MET A 13 -0.64 7.04 -2.27
CA MET A 13 -0.17 6.61 -3.59
C MET A 13 0.01 5.09 -3.68
N LEU A 14 0.61 4.48 -2.66
CA LEU A 14 0.87 3.05 -2.66
C LEU A 14 -0.41 2.21 -2.70
N PRO A 15 -1.44 2.46 -1.86
CA PRO A 15 -2.72 1.77 -1.97
C PRO A 15 -3.41 1.99 -3.32
N TRP A 16 -3.35 3.21 -3.87
CA TRP A 16 -3.90 3.46 -5.19
C TRP A 16 -3.23 2.62 -6.29
N MET A 17 -1.89 2.55 -6.27
CA MET A 17 -1.15 1.70 -7.20
C MET A 17 -1.45 0.21 -7.00
N PHE A 18 -1.56 -0.22 -5.74
CA PHE A 18 -1.86 -1.59 -5.37
C PHE A 18 -3.23 -2.03 -5.91
N ASP A 19 -4.22 -1.15 -5.82
CA ASP A 19 -5.56 -1.37 -6.37
C ASP A 19 -5.57 -1.33 -7.90
N LYS A 20 -5.00 -0.29 -8.49
CA LYS A 20 -4.90 -0.13 -9.96
C LYS A 20 -4.20 -1.30 -10.65
N LEU A 21 -3.24 -1.93 -9.99
CA LEU A 21 -2.52 -3.11 -10.48
C LEU A 21 -3.13 -4.45 -10.04
N GLU A 22 -4.30 -4.43 -9.41
CA GLU A 22 -5.02 -5.62 -8.94
C GLU A 22 -4.14 -6.56 -8.08
N MET A 23 -3.28 -5.98 -7.23
CA MET A 23 -2.28 -6.74 -6.45
C MET A 23 -2.89 -7.48 -5.26
N GLY A 24 -4.15 -7.18 -4.89
CA GLY A 24 -4.85 -7.85 -3.81
C GLY A 24 -5.86 -6.97 -3.10
N THR A 25 -6.27 -7.36 -1.90
CA THR A 25 -7.35 -6.72 -1.14
C THR A 25 -6.83 -5.62 -0.23
N LEU A 26 -7.47 -4.44 -0.28
CA LEU A 26 -7.30 -3.35 0.68
C LEU A 26 -8.27 -3.53 1.84
N VAL A 27 -7.76 -3.48 3.07
CA VAL A 27 -8.53 -3.70 4.31
C VAL A 27 -8.28 -2.54 5.27
N GLY A 28 -9.31 -2.02 5.90
CA GLY A 28 -9.20 -0.99 6.92
C GLY A 28 -10.11 0.20 6.68
N ARG A 29 -9.57 1.41 6.66
CA ARG A 29 -10.30 2.66 6.44
C ARG A 29 -9.73 3.41 5.25
N ARG A 30 -10.55 4.26 4.63
CA ARG A 30 -10.15 5.16 3.53
C ARG A 30 -8.92 5.99 3.93
N THR A 31 -7.92 6.06 3.06
CA THR A 31 -6.73 6.88 3.29
C THR A 31 -7.06 8.38 3.33
N TRP A 32 -6.13 9.18 3.80
CA TRP A 32 -6.36 10.61 4.05
C TRP A 32 -6.75 11.37 2.77
N GLY A 33 -6.06 11.16 1.66
CA GLY A 33 -6.30 11.89 0.42
C GLY A 33 -5.50 13.19 0.33
N GLY A 34 -4.30 13.21 0.86
CA GLY A 34 -3.35 14.31 0.73
C GLY A 34 -2.16 13.91 -0.12
N LEU A 35 -2.37 13.75 -1.43
CA LEU A 35 -1.36 13.23 -2.36
C LEU A 35 -0.52 14.30 -3.03
N VAL A 36 -1.02 15.53 -3.17
CA VAL A 36 -0.29 16.61 -3.79
C VAL A 36 1.03 16.88 -3.06
N GLY A 37 2.14 16.84 -3.81
CA GLY A 37 3.49 16.99 -3.25
C GLY A 37 3.76 18.42 -2.80
N VAL A 38 4.43 18.56 -1.65
CA VAL A 38 4.89 19.83 -1.08
C VAL A 38 6.41 19.83 -1.17
N LEU A 39 6.97 20.75 -1.95
CA LEU A 39 8.41 20.94 -2.08
C LEU A 39 8.87 22.20 -1.35
N GLY A 40 10.19 22.37 -1.21
CA GLY A 40 10.79 23.48 -0.46
C GLY A 40 10.36 24.85 -0.98
N PHE A 41 10.00 25.73 -0.05
CA PHE A 41 9.62 27.11 -0.30
C PHE A 41 10.67 28.05 0.27
N PRO A 42 10.79 29.30 -0.25
CA PRO A 42 11.69 30.25 0.33
C PRO A 42 11.32 30.56 1.78
N THR A 43 12.33 30.72 2.63
CA THR A 43 12.14 31.19 3.99
C THR A 43 11.70 32.65 3.95
N LEU A 44 10.71 33.01 4.76
CA LEU A 44 10.24 34.37 4.91
C LEU A 44 11.26 35.25 5.64
N MET A 45 11.08 36.58 5.57
CA MET A 45 12.03 37.53 6.14
C MET A 45 12.17 37.42 7.68
N ASP A 46 11.15 36.91 8.34
CA ASP A 46 11.12 36.68 9.80
C ASP A 46 11.62 35.25 10.19
N GLY A 47 12.09 34.49 9.22
CA GLY A 47 12.51 33.09 9.41
C GLY A 47 11.37 32.06 9.38
N GLY A 48 10.14 32.50 9.22
CA GLY A 48 8.98 31.61 9.05
C GLY A 48 8.95 30.95 7.67
N SER A 49 8.06 29.99 7.51
CA SER A 49 7.82 29.32 6.23
C SER A 49 6.33 29.04 6.03
N VAL A 50 5.92 29.00 4.78
CA VAL A 50 4.58 28.58 4.36
C VAL A 50 4.73 27.38 3.45
N THR A 51 4.13 26.26 3.83
CA THR A 51 4.05 25.09 2.97
C THR A 51 2.88 25.25 2.00
N ALA A 52 3.13 25.02 0.74
CA ALA A 52 2.07 24.99 -0.27
C ALA A 52 2.35 23.87 -1.27
N PRO A 53 1.31 23.23 -1.81
CA PRO A 53 1.48 22.18 -2.81
C PRO A 53 1.97 22.76 -4.13
N ASN A 54 2.88 22.06 -4.80
CA ASN A 54 3.44 22.46 -6.09
C ASN A 54 3.64 21.33 -7.09
N VAL A 55 3.34 20.08 -6.70
CA VAL A 55 3.41 18.91 -7.57
C VAL A 55 2.13 18.11 -7.40
N ALA A 56 1.40 17.88 -8.47
CA ALA A 56 0.21 17.03 -8.48
C ALA A 56 0.45 15.80 -9.36
N ILE A 57 -0.26 14.71 -9.03
CA ILE A 57 -0.22 13.46 -9.77
C ILE A 57 -1.52 13.30 -10.54
N TRP A 58 -1.42 12.95 -11.80
CA TRP A 58 -2.55 12.69 -12.68
C TRP A 58 -2.28 11.49 -13.59
N THR A 59 -3.35 10.89 -14.07
CA THR A 59 -3.35 9.81 -15.05
C THR A 59 -4.30 10.15 -16.18
N GLU A 60 -4.52 9.21 -17.11
CA GLU A 60 -5.52 9.32 -18.17
C GLU A 60 -6.96 9.54 -17.62
N GLU A 61 -7.19 9.22 -16.36
CA GLU A 61 -8.46 9.41 -15.66
C GLU A 61 -8.58 10.81 -14.99
N GLY A 62 -7.51 11.61 -15.05
CA GLY A 62 -7.43 12.93 -14.43
C GLY A 62 -6.57 12.95 -13.17
N PHE A 63 -6.79 13.94 -12.30
CA PHE A 63 -6.12 13.99 -10.99
C PHE A 63 -6.69 12.93 -10.08
N ILE A 64 -5.79 12.20 -9.41
CA ILE A 64 -6.15 11.04 -8.59
C ILE A 64 -5.95 11.33 -7.11
N VAL A 65 -6.75 10.68 -6.27
CA VAL A 65 -6.59 10.54 -4.82
C VAL A 65 -6.73 11.84 -4.02
N GLU A 66 -6.20 12.97 -4.51
CA GLU A 66 -6.25 14.26 -3.78
C GLU A 66 -7.67 14.63 -3.36
N ASN A 67 -7.87 14.94 -2.08
CA ASN A 67 -9.15 15.21 -1.43
C ASN A 67 -10.17 14.05 -1.44
N ALA A 68 -9.84 12.91 -2.05
CA ALA A 68 -10.70 11.73 -2.14
C ALA A 68 -10.19 10.58 -1.25
N GLY A 69 -8.88 10.35 -1.23
CA GLY A 69 -8.28 9.16 -0.63
C GLY A 69 -8.56 7.89 -1.42
N VAL A 70 -8.06 6.78 -0.92
CA VAL A 70 -8.28 5.45 -1.48
C VAL A 70 -9.19 4.66 -0.54
N PRO A 71 -10.39 4.25 -0.97
CA PRO A 71 -11.28 3.45 -0.13
C PRO A 71 -10.75 2.02 0.03
N PRO A 72 -10.99 1.35 1.17
CA PRO A 72 -10.70 -0.07 1.30
C PRO A 72 -11.74 -0.92 0.54
N HIS A 73 -11.35 -2.13 0.13
CA HIS A 73 -12.28 -3.14 -0.36
C HIS A 73 -13.11 -3.76 0.77
N VAL A 74 -12.48 -3.87 1.95
CA VAL A 74 -13.13 -4.36 3.18
C VAL A 74 -12.94 -3.32 4.26
N GLU A 75 -14.04 -2.64 4.62
CA GLU A 75 -14.02 -1.62 5.65
C GLU A 75 -13.99 -2.26 7.04
N VAL A 76 -12.98 -1.90 7.83
CA VAL A 76 -12.82 -2.31 9.23
C VAL A 76 -12.36 -1.12 10.05
N GLU A 77 -13.13 -0.76 11.04
CA GLU A 77 -12.79 0.34 11.94
C GLU A 77 -11.93 -0.15 13.12
N GLN A 78 -10.93 0.66 13.46
CA GLN A 78 -10.05 0.42 14.60
C GLN A 78 -10.59 1.19 15.81
N MET A 79 -11.53 0.60 16.54
CA MET A 79 -12.15 1.26 17.68
C MET A 79 -11.16 1.43 18.84
N PRO A 80 -11.12 2.60 19.51
CA PRO A 80 -10.23 2.83 20.66
C PRO A 80 -10.36 1.78 21.76
N ALA A 81 -11.57 1.28 21.99
CA ALA A 81 -11.82 0.22 22.98
C ALA A 81 -11.12 -1.09 22.64
N ASP A 82 -11.04 -1.45 21.35
CA ASP A 82 -10.35 -2.64 20.88
C ASP A 82 -8.83 -2.51 21.07
N VAL A 83 -8.27 -1.37 20.68
CA VAL A 83 -6.85 -1.07 20.84
C VAL A 83 -6.43 -1.11 22.31
N ILE A 84 -7.22 -0.49 23.21
CA ILE A 84 -6.98 -0.51 24.66
C ILE A 84 -7.04 -1.95 25.21
N ALA A 85 -7.92 -2.78 24.67
CA ALA A 85 -8.01 -4.20 25.01
C ALA A 85 -6.90 -5.06 24.38
N GLY A 86 -5.97 -4.48 23.60
CA GLY A 86 -4.88 -5.18 22.93
C GLY A 86 -5.30 -5.95 21.69
N ARG A 87 -6.44 -5.62 21.09
CA ARG A 87 -6.92 -6.23 19.83
C ARG A 87 -6.61 -5.34 18.64
N ASP A 88 -6.47 -5.97 17.49
CA ASP A 88 -6.30 -5.29 16.20
C ASP A 88 -7.27 -5.87 15.16
N PRO A 89 -8.52 -5.38 15.13
CA PRO A 89 -9.54 -5.90 14.22
C PRO A 89 -9.16 -5.81 12.74
N GLN A 90 -8.39 -4.80 12.35
CA GLN A 90 -7.93 -4.65 10.96
C GLN A 90 -6.93 -5.74 10.58
N LEU A 91 -5.94 -5.99 11.45
CA LEU A 91 -4.96 -7.06 11.24
C LEU A 91 -5.63 -8.44 11.28
N GLU A 92 -6.53 -8.68 12.24
CA GLU A 92 -7.28 -9.92 12.37
C GLU A 92 -8.05 -10.23 11.08
N LYS A 93 -8.75 -9.22 10.53
CA LYS A 93 -9.50 -9.38 9.27
C LYS A 93 -8.59 -9.58 8.05
N ALA A 94 -7.46 -8.90 8.00
CA ALA A 94 -6.50 -9.09 6.93
C ALA A 94 -5.88 -10.49 6.94
N ILE A 95 -5.60 -11.04 8.12
CA ILE A 95 -5.10 -12.41 8.28
C ILE A 95 -6.18 -13.42 7.84
N GLU A 96 -7.44 -13.23 8.24
CA GLU A 96 -8.57 -14.08 7.81
C GLU A 96 -8.63 -14.16 6.28
N ILE A 97 -8.65 -13.00 5.61
CA ILE A 97 -8.70 -12.91 4.13
C ILE A 97 -7.47 -13.60 3.50
N ALA A 98 -6.27 -13.34 4.03
CA ALA A 98 -5.05 -13.95 3.49
C ALA A 98 -5.06 -15.48 3.63
N LEU A 99 -5.56 -16.01 4.75
CA LEU A 99 -5.68 -17.46 4.96
C LEU A 99 -6.73 -18.10 4.04
N GLU A 100 -7.83 -17.40 3.75
CA GLU A 100 -8.82 -17.87 2.78
C GLU A 100 -8.21 -17.92 1.36
N GLN A 101 -7.54 -16.87 0.94
CA GLN A 101 -6.86 -16.82 -0.35
C GLN A 101 -5.78 -17.90 -0.50
N LEU A 102 -5.04 -18.21 0.58
CA LEU A 102 -4.06 -19.30 0.58
C LEU A 102 -4.68 -20.69 0.44
N LYS A 103 -5.92 -20.88 0.93
CA LYS A 103 -6.64 -22.15 0.72
C LYS A 103 -7.08 -22.32 -0.73
N GLU A 104 -7.54 -21.23 -1.36
CA GLU A 104 -7.97 -21.24 -2.76
C GLU A 104 -6.79 -21.33 -3.73
N ASN A 105 -5.69 -20.66 -3.41
CA ASN A 105 -4.48 -20.58 -4.22
C ASN A 105 -3.25 -20.98 -3.39
N PRO A 106 -3.04 -22.27 -3.13
CA PRO A 106 -1.91 -22.74 -2.35
C PRO A 106 -0.58 -22.42 -3.06
N PRO A 107 0.50 -22.14 -2.30
CA PRO A 107 1.80 -21.82 -2.88
C PRO A 107 2.29 -22.94 -3.79
N HIS A 108 2.91 -22.56 -4.89
CA HIS A 108 3.51 -23.51 -5.81
C HIS A 108 4.70 -24.20 -5.16
N GLU A 109 4.72 -25.54 -5.15
CA GLU A 109 5.88 -26.29 -4.68
C GLU A 109 7.04 -26.18 -5.68
N HIS A 110 8.09 -25.48 -5.27
CA HIS A 110 9.30 -25.35 -6.06
C HIS A 110 10.22 -26.54 -5.79
N LYS A 111 10.45 -27.36 -6.81
CA LYS A 111 11.50 -28.39 -6.75
C LYS A 111 12.86 -27.72 -7.03
N LYS A 112 13.83 -28.01 -6.16
CA LYS A 112 15.20 -27.55 -6.41
C LYS A 112 15.67 -28.18 -7.72
N PRO A 113 16.16 -27.38 -8.69
CA PRO A 113 16.71 -27.91 -9.94
C PRO A 113 18.00 -28.68 -9.66
N ASP A 114 18.29 -29.67 -10.52
CA ASP A 114 19.57 -30.36 -10.48
C ASP A 114 20.73 -29.40 -10.71
N PHE A 115 21.86 -29.68 -10.09
CA PHE A 115 23.05 -28.86 -10.30
C PHE A 115 23.52 -28.99 -11.76
N PRO A 116 23.86 -27.85 -12.43
CA PRO A 116 24.37 -27.92 -13.79
C PRO A 116 25.68 -28.66 -13.84
N ILE A 117 25.81 -29.63 -14.78
CA ILE A 117 27.05 -30.35 -15.03
C ILE A 117 28.00 -29.41 -15.75
N ARG A 118 29.00 -28.89 -15.03
CA ARG A 118 29.99 -27.94 -15.55
C ARG A 118 31.29 -28.65 -16.05
N ALA A 119 31.34 -29.99 -16.00
CA ALA A 119 32.45 -30.74 -16.56
C ALA A 119 32.43 -30.61 -18.10
N ARG A 120 33.63 -30.37 -18.69
CA ARG A 120 33.80 -30.38 -20.15
C ARG A 120 33.36 -31.75 -20.70
N GLN A 121 32.35 -31.79 -21.51
CA GLN A 121 32.01 -33.00 -22.24
C GLN A 121 33.15 -33.27 -23.24
N PRO A 122 33.66 -34.52 -23.34
CA PRO A 122 34.66 -34.85 -24.38
C PRO A 122 34.04 -34.56 -25.74
N LYS A 123 34.80 -33.86 -26.60
CA LYS A 123 34.41 -33.67 -28.01
C LYS A 123 34.30 -35.06 -28.63
N LYS A 124 33.12 -35.36 -29.18
CA LYS A 124 32.96 -36.52 -30.09
C LYS A 124 33.75 -36.33 -31.35
#